data_e495e3a4cac47ba154f93a8ae3c25bce
#
_entry.id   e495e3a4cac47ba154f93a8ae3c25bce
#
_cell.length_a   1.000
_cell.length_b   1.000
_cell.length_c   1.000
_cell.angle_alpha   90.00
_cell.angle_beta   90.00
_cell.angle_gamma   90.00
#
_symmetry.space_group_name_H-M   'P 1'
#
loop_
_entity.id
_entity.type
_entity.pdbx_description
1 polymer ?
#
loop_
_entity_poly.entity_id
_entity_poly.type
_entity_poly.pdbx_seq_one_letter_code
_entity_poly.pdbx_strand_id
1 'polypeptide(L)' 'MISNAARDRVKLAIDQLEEQFHVYDEKAQADTLDSYEAALNRGKAMGYQEAAHYLKSALHDIDVKSL' A
#
# COMPACT_ATOMS: atom_id res chain seq x y z
N MET A 1 23.26 -1.42 6.34
CA MET A 1 22.74 -2.49 5.46
C MET A 1 21.55 -3.17 6.11
N ILE A 2 20.46 -3.35 5.38
CA ILE A 2 19.28 -4.03 5.90
C ILE A 2 19.46 -5.56 5.77
N SER A 3 19.06 -6.32 6.79
CA SER A 3 19.13 -7.77 6.75
C SER A 3 18.07 -8.33 5.79
N ASN A 4 18.30 -9.56 5.29
CA ASN A 4 17.31 -10.23 4.45
C ASN A 4 15.98 -10.45 5.17
N ALA A 5 16.03 -10.76 6.47
CA ALA A 5 14.80 -10.92 7.25
C ALA A 5 14.02 -9.62 7.37
N ALA A 6 14.71 -8.49 7.58
CA ALA A 6 14.06 -7.19 7.63
C ALA A 6 13.49 -6.79 6.27
N ARG A 7 14.23 -7.07 5.20
CA ARG A 7 13.77 -6.83 3.82
C ARG A 7 12.49 -7.64 3.53
N ASP A 8 12.47 -8.90 3.91
CA ASP A 8 11.31 -9.76 3.68
C ASP A 8 10.07 -9.25 4.43
N ARG A 9 10.26 -8.73 5.65
CA ARG A 9 9.17 -8.12 6.41
C ARG A 9 8.64 -6.87 5.73
N VAL A 10 9.52 -6.04 5.17
CA VAL A 10 9.10 -4.83 4.45
C VAL A 10 8.31 -5.23 3.20
N LYS A 11 8.79 -6.22 2.45
CA LYS A 11 8.07 -6.72 1.27
C LYS A 11 6.70 -7.27 1.63
N LEU A 12 6.60 -8.00 2.75
CA LEU A 12 5.32 -8.51 3.21
C LEU A 12 4.38 -7.37 3.58
N ALA A 13 4.88 -6.34 4.24
CA ALA A 13 4.09 -5.16 4.59
C ALA A 13 3.57 -4.45 3.33
N ILE A 14 4.41 -4.32 2.30
CA ILE A 14 4.00 -3.74 1.02
C ILE A 14 2.88 -4.56 0.40
N ASP A 15 3.02 -5.89 0.36
CA ASP A 15 2.02 -6.79 -0.20
C ASP A 15 0.68 -6.66 0.53
N GLN A 16 0.72 -6.56 1.87
CA GLN A 16 -0.49 -6.38 2.67
C GLN A 16 -1.15 -5.04 2.40
N LEU A 17 -0.38 -3.97 2.25
CA LEU A 17 -0.91 -2.65 1.93
C LEU A 17 -1.54 -2.62 0.54
N GLU A 18 -0.92 -3.27 -0.42
CA GLU A 18 -1.48 -3.37 -1.78
C GLU A 18 -2.77 -4.19 -1.79
N GLU A 19 -2.83 -5.26 -1.00
CA GLU A 19 -4.05 -6.04 -0.85
C GLU A 19 -5.17 -5.20 -0.27
N GLN A 20 -4.90 -4.43 0.79
CA GLN A 20 -5.90 -3.53 1.38
C GLN A 20 -6.32 -2.44 0.40
N PHE A 21 -5.40 -1.91 -0.38
CA PHE A 21 -5.73 -0.96 -1.44
C PHE A 21 -6.76 -1.56 -2.40
N HIS A 22 -6.53 -2.77 -2.88
CA HIS A 22 -7.46 -3.43 -3.81
C HIS A 22 -8.83 -3.66 -3.18
N VAL A 23 -8.87 -4.07 -1.91
CA VAL A 23 -10.12 -4.29 -1.19
C VAL A 23 -10.96 -3.00 -1.14
N TYR A 24 -10.36 -1.89 -0.75
CA TYR A 24 -11.08 -0.62 -0.62
C TYR A 24 -11.38 0.01 -1.97
N ASP A 25 -10.51 -0.17 -2.95
CA ASP A 25 -10.76 0.29 -4.31
C ASP A 25 -11.98 -0.40 -4.92
N GLU A 26 -12.07 -1.72 -4.77
CA GLU A 26 -13.23 -2.49 -5.22
C GLU A 26 -14.50 -2.06 -4.50
N LYS A 27 -14.44 -1.84 -3.19
CA LYS A 27 -15.60 -1.36 -2.41
C LYS A 27 -16.06 0.00 -2.91
N ALA A 28 -15.13 0.90 -3.19
CA ALA A 28 -15.46 2.23 -3.69
C ALA A 28 -16.14 2.16 -5.06
N GLN A 29 -15.70 1.23 -5.92
CA GLN A 29 -16.30 1.06 -7.24
C GLN A 29 -17.66 0.38 -7.18
N ALA A 30 -17.83 -0.56 -6.26
CA ALA A 30 -19.06 -1.33 -6.12
C ALA A 30 -20.18 -0.53 -5.42
N ASP A 31 -19.82 0.46 -4.61
CA ASP A 31 -20.77 1.23 -3.83
C ASP A 31 -21.40 2.32 -4.70
N THR A 32 -22.57 2.04 -5.23
CA THR A 32 -23.29 2.97 -6.10
C THR A 32 -24.42 3.70 -5.35
N LEU A 33 -24.69 3.34 -4.08
CA LEU A 33 -25.85 3.83 -3.37
C LEU A 33 -25.54 4.92 -2.35
N ASP A 34 -24.31 4.96 -1.84
CA ASP A 34 -23.91 5.93 -0.82
C ASP A 34 -22.60 6.61 -1.21
N SER A 35 -22.72 7.84 -1.71
CA SER A 35 -21.56 8.61 -2.14
C SER A 35 -20.59 8.92 -1.00
N TYR A 36 -21.09 9.01 0.24
CA TYR A 36 -20.23 9.25 1.39
C TYR A 36 -19.34 8.03 1.66
N GLU A 37 -19.92 6.83 1.68
CA GLU A 37 -19.14 5.61 1.89
C GLU A 37 -18.16 5.36 0.73
N ALA A 38 -18.57 5.64 -0.50
CA ALA A 38 -17.68 5.52 -1.65
C ALA A 38 -16.48 6.46 -1.51
N ALA A 39 -16.71 7.70 -1.11
CA ALA A 39 -15.64 8.66 -0.90
C ALA A 39 -14.72 8.23 0.24
N LEU A 40 -15.27 7.70 1.32
CA LEU A 40 -14.49 7.18 2.46
C LEU A 40 -13.62 6.01 2.03
N ASN A 41 -14.17 5.07 1.28
CA ASN A 41 -13.43 3.91 0.79
C ASN A 41 -12.32 4.32 -0.19
N ARG A 42 -12.57 5.31 -1.05
CA ARG A 42 -11.53 5.87 -1.93
C ARG A 42 -10.40 6.49 -1.13
N GLY A 43 -10.73 7.24 -0.08
CA GLY A 43 -9.72 7.84 0.80
C GLY A 43 -8.85 6.80 1.45
N LYS A 44 -9.44 5.70 1.93
CA LYS A 44 -8.70 4.58 2.50
C LYS A 44 -7.81 3.91 1.46
N ALA A 45 -8.34 3.67 0.26
CA ALA A 45 -7.57 3.07 -0.83
C ALA A 45 -6.36 3.94 -1.19
N MET A 46 -6.56 5.24 -1.32
CA MET A 46 -5.47 6.17 -1.61
C MET A 46 -4.41 6.17 -0.51
N GLY A 47 -4.83 6.12 0.75
CA GLY A 47 -3.89 6.05 1.87
C GLY A 47 -3.03 4.80 1.83
N TYR A 48 -3.64 3.65 1.57
CA TYR A 48 -2.90 2.39 1.45
C TYR A 48 -1.96 2.40 0.24
N GLN A 49 -2.41 2.96 -0.87
CA GLN A 49 -1.58 3.08 -2.08
C GLN A 49 -0.36 3.95 -1.83
N GLU A 50 -0.54 5.10 -1.20
CA GLU A 50 0.56 6.00 -0.89
C GLU A 50 1.54 5.38 0.09
N ALA A 51 1.05 4.68 1.10
CA ALA A 51 1.90 3.98 2.06
C ALA A 51 2.74 2.90 1.39
N ALA A 52 2.12 2.11 0.52
CA ALA A 52 2.83 1.07 -0.22
C ALA A 52 3.90 1.66 -1.14
N HIS A 53 3.57 2.75 -1.82
CA HIS A 53 4.51 3.45 -2.70
C HIS A 53 5.70 4.00 -1.91
N TYR A 54 5.44 4.61 -0.77
CA TYR A 54 6.48 5.15 0.10
C TYR A 54 7.46 4.04 0.55
N LEU A 55 6.91 2.90 0.98
CA LEU A 55 7.75 1.78 1.43
C LEU A 55 8.56 1.19 0.28
N LYS A 56 7.98 1.08 -0.91
CA LYS A 56 8.71 0.61 -2.09
C LYS A 56 9.88 1.54 -2.43
N SER A 57 9.64 2.84 -2.39
CA SER A 57 10.68 3.82 -2.67
C SER A 57 11.79 3.77 -1.62
N ALA A 58 11.43 3.65 -0.35
CA ALA A 58 12.41 3.56 0.73
C ALA A 58 13.25 2.29 0.60
N LEU A 59 12.63 1.15 0.28
CA LEU A 59 13.34 -0.10 0.10
C LEU A 59 14.27 -0.04 -1.11
N HIS A 60 13.83 0.56 -2.20
CA HIS A 60 14.66 0.76 -3.39
C HIS A 60 15.89 1.61 -3.08
N ASP A 61 15.71 2.70 -2.33
CA ASP A 61 16.83 3.57 -1.95
C ASP A 61 17.85 2.83 -1.09
N ILE A 62 17.39 2.01 -0.15
CA ILE A 62 18.27 1.18 0.67
C ILE A 62 19.05 0.21 -0.20
N ASP A 63 18.37 -0.46 -1.13
CA ASP A 63 19.02 -1.44 -2.03
C ASP A 63 20.07 -0.78 -2.90
N VAL A 64 19.76 0.39 -3.47
CA VAL A 64 20.73 1.12 -4.31
C VAL A 64 21.94 1.56 -3.50
N LYS A 65 21.74 2.05 -2.27
CA LYS A 65 22.84 2.48 -1.42
C LYS A 65 23.70 1.31 -0.91
N SER A 66 23.15 0.13 -0.88
CA SER A 66 23.84 -1.08 -0.43
C SER A 66 24.75 -1.68 -1.51
N LEU A 67 24.59 -1.25 -2.75
CA LEU A 67 25.44 -1.68 -3.85
C LEU A 67 26.77 -0.94 -3.82
#